data_2d6975db13f3f7bd1065b28e7e3aa8de
#
_entry.id   2d6975db13f3f7bd1065b28e7e3aa8de
#
_cell.length_a   1.000
_cell.length_b   1.000
_cell.length_c   1.000
_cell.angle_alpha   90.00
_cell.angle_beta   90.00
_cell.angle_gamma   90.00
#
_symmetry.space_group_name_H-M   'P 1'
#
loop_
_entity.id
_entity.type
_entity.pdbx_description
1 polymer ?
#
loop_
_entity_poly.entity_id
_entity_poly.type
_entity_poly.pdbx_seq_one_letter_code
_entity_poly.pdbx_strand_id
1 'polypeptide(L)'
;MSQNNRDFAEITKIASDELDVVRVSRPCCDKYYITAHPAKDGRQYSMFENLGRFLRKHNAGIVTQDVFGGCELYADGMDALSRACGAVDWPVTWIEGYGLAPKKLTGTQVYAISGLSVQPVRLDGRIVGGVFEDDDARYCLLGDLRPTDTSCSRAEQARATLEKIEVALATIDMGFSDVVRTWFYINEILSWYDEFNMVRNKLFEERGVFEGVVPASTGVGVANPAGAAVVAEVFAVKAKNSHNVGISAVASP
;
A
#
# COMPACT_ATOMS: atom_id res chain seq x y z
N MET A 1 16.31 37.14 14.68
CA MET A 1 16.24 36.67 13.29
C MET A 1 16.68 35.21 13.29
N SER A 2 15.77 34.32 13.53
CA SER A 2 16.00 32.85 13.46
C SER A 2 15.69 32.45 12.04
N GLN A 3 16.73 32.13 11.25
CA GLN A 3 16.56 31.51 9.95
C GLN A 3 15.93 30.13 10.20
N ASN A 4 14.67 29.97 9.77
CA ASN A 4 14.04 28.67 9.59
C ASN A 4 14.85 27.89 8.53
N ASN A 5 15.84 27.15 8.97
CA ASN A 5 16.44 26.09 8.20
C ASN A 5 15.39 24.97 8.09
N ARG A 6 14.45 25.11 7.16
CA ARG A 6 13.63 23.97 6.73
C ARG A 6 14.60 23.00 6.08
N ASP A 7 14.99 21.99 6.82
CA ASP A 7 15.85 20.92 6.34
C ASP A 7 15.21 20.31 5.09
N PHE A 8 15.81 20.61 3.94
CA PHE A 8 15.39 20.06 2.67
C PHE A 8 15.61 18.55 2.72
N ALA A 9 14.60 17.79 2.31
CA ALA A 9 14.74 16.36 2.16
C ALA A 9 15.81 16.08 1.08
N GLU A 10 16.82 15.29 1.41
CA GLU A 10 17.79 14.81 0.42
C GLU A 10 17.21 13.60 -0.32
N ILE A 11 17.24 13.67 -1.66
CA ILE A 11 16.76 12.56 -2.50
C ILE A 11 17.96 11.90 -3.15
N THR A 12 18.13 10.61 -2.89
CA THR A 12 19.18 9.78 -3.47
C THR A 12 18.56 8.62 -4.27
N LYS A 13 19.10 8.34 -5.44
CA LYS A 13 18.73 7.16 -6.25
C LYS A 13 19.85 6.14 -6.20
N ILE A 14 19.48 4.89 -5.92
CA ILE A 14 20.37 3.73 -5.93
C ILE A 14 19.78 2.75 -6.94
N ALA A 15 20.53 2.40 -7.96
CA ALA A 15 20.11 1.44 -8.98
C ALA A 15 21.11 0.29 -9.05
N SER A 16 20.62 -0.94 -9.18
CA SER A 16 21.35 -2.15 -9.48
C SER A 16 20.52 -3.03 -10.41
N ASP A 17 21.09 -4.14 -10.89
CA ASP A 17 20.37 -5.03 -11.83
C ASP A 17 19.06 -5.60 -11.28
N GLU A 18 18.89 -5.65 -9.96
CA GLU A 18 17.74 -6.29 -9.32
C GLU A 18 16.97 -5.35 -8.34
N LEU A 19 17.52 -4.17 -7.99
CA LEU A 19 16.91 -3.20 -7.10
C LEU A 19 17.08 -1.77 -7.61
N ASP A 20 15.95 -1.07 -7.72
CA ASP A 20 15.90 0.37 -7.89
C ASP A 20 15.32 0.98 -6.62
N VAL A 21 16.04 1.92 -6.01
CA VAL A 21 15.65 2.55 -4.76
C VAL A 21 15.69 4.07 -4.88
N VAL A 22 14.60 4.72 -4.49
CA VAL A 22 14.58 6.14 -4.21
C VAL A 22 14.54 6.30 -2.70
N ARG A 23 15.61 6.89 -2.14
CA ARG A 23 15.69 7.25 -0.73
C ARG A 23 15.40 8.73 -0.56
N VAL A 24 14.51 9.04 0.37
CA VAL A 24 14.20 10.40 0.82
C VAL A 24 14.64 10.52 2.27
N SER A 25 15.75 11.22 2.51
CA SER A 25 16.32 11.41 3.84
C SER A 25 15.76 12.66 4.50
N ARG A 26 15.37 12.54 5.76
CA ARG A 26 14.97 13.63 6.65
C ARG A 26 15.71 13.48 7.98
N PRO A 27 15.80 14.51 8.82
CA PRO A 27 16.50 14.41 10.10
C PRO A 27 16.04 13.27 11.00
N CYS A 28 14.73 12.95 11.00
CA CYS A 28 14.16 11.92 11.86
C CYS A 28 14.14 10.51 11.22
N CYS A 29 14.23 10.40 9.89
CA CYS A 29 14.04 9.12 9.20
C CYS A 29 14.50 9.14 7.75
N ASP A 30 14.76 7.96 7.23
CA ASP A 30 14.87 7.70 5.79
C ASP A 30 13.65 6.95 5.28
N LYS A 31 13.04 7.44 4.20
CA LYS A 31 11.95 6.79 3.49
C LYS A 31 12.49 6.15 2.22
N TYR A 32 12.17 4.88 1.99
CA TYR A 32 12.66 4.11 0.85
C TYR A 32 11.50 3.66 -0.02
N TYR A 33 11.55 4.02 -1.30
CA TYR A 33 10.67 3.50 -2.35
C TYR A 33 11.51 2.52 -3.16
N ILE A 34 11.24 1.24 -2.98
CA ILE A 34 12.05 0.15 -3.52
C ILE A 34 11.25 -0.57 -4.59
N THR A 35 11.84 -0.74 -5.78
CA THR A 35 11.35 -1.68 -6.80
C THR A 35 12.37 -2.79 -6.93
N ALA A 36 11.95 -4.04 -6.70
CA ALA A 36 12.80 -5.19 -6.89
C ALA A 36 12.32 -6.02 -8.09
N HIS A 37 13.27 -6.48 -8.91
CA HIS A 37 13.02 -7.23 -10.13
C HIS A 37 13.54 -8.66 -9.99
N PRO A 38 12.86 -9.65 -10.60
CA PRO A 38 13.38 -11.00 -10.71
C PRO A 38 14.72 -11.03 -11.48
N ALA A 39 15.61 -11.92 -11.08
CA ALA A 39 16.87 -12.08 -11.75
C ALA A 39 16.67 -12.54 -13.21
N LYS A 40 17.52 -12.07 -14.11
CA LYS A 40 17.48 -12.40 -15.55
C LYS A 40 17.77 -13.88 -15.84
N ASP A 41 18.39 -14.59 -14.90
CA ASP A 41 18.73 -16.02 -14.99
C ASP A 41 17.57 -16.97 -14.63
N GLY A 42 16.37 -16.43 -14.40
CA GLY A 42 15.16 -17.20 -14.09
C GLY A 42 14.92 -17.46 -12.60
N ARG A 43 15.82 -17.04 -11.70
CA ARG A 43 15.59 -17.11 -10.25
C ARG A 43 14.62 -16.03 -9.80
N GLN A 44 13.34 -16.24 -10.03
CA GLN A 44 12.31 -15.19 -9.82
C GLN A 44 12.16 -14.75 -8.36
N TYR A 45 12.49 -15.57 -7.38
CA TYR A 45 12.40 -15.23 -5.96
C TYR A 45 13.66 -14.54 -5.40
N SER A 46 14.75 -14.44 -6.17
CA SER A 46 15.98 -13.76 -5.74
C SER A 46 15.76 -12.29 -5.40
N MET A 47 14.73 -11.66 -5.98
CA MET A 47 14.34 -10.31 -5.66
C MET A 47 13.99 -10.12 -4.18
N PHE A 48 13.38 -11.12 -3.52
CA PHE A 48 13.09 -11.07 -2.09
C PHE A 48 14.36 -11.19 -1.25
N GLU A 49 15.35 -11.99 -1.68
CA GLU A 49 16.65 -12.10 -1.00
C GLU A 49 17.40 -10.76 -1.04
N ASN A 50 17.39 -10.09 -2.20
CA ASN A 50 18.01 -8.78 -2.37
C ASN A 50 17.29 -7.71 -1.54
N LEU A 51 15.94 -7.72 -1.53
CA LEU A 51 15.14 -6.89 -0.66
C LEU A 51 15.50 -7.10 0.81
N GLY A 52 15.50 -8.33 1.30
CA GLY A 52 15.84 -8.65 2.69
C GLY A 52 17.25 -8.23 3.07
N ARG A 53 18.22 -8.36 2.16
CA ARG A 53 19.59 -7.88 2.37
C ARG A 53 19.63 -6.34 2.47
N PHE A 54 18.91 -5.65 1.61
CA PHE A 54 18.80 -4.19 1.64
C PHE A 54 18.19 -3.70 2.95
N LEU A 55 17.05 -4.27 3.36
CA LEU A 55 16.35 -3.89 4.59
C LEU A 55 17.24 -4.05 5.83
N ARG A 56 17.94 -5.20 5.95
CA ARG A 56 18.88 -5.42 7.06
C ARG A 56 20.03 -4.42 7.06
N LYS A 57 20.61 -4.13 5.89
CA LYS A 57 21.72 -3.18 5.75
C LYS A 57 21.32 -1.78 6.21
N HIS A 58 20.08 -1.37 5.95
CA HIS A 58 19.61 -0.02 6.27
C HIS A 58 18.77 0.04 7.56
N ASN A 59 18.61 -1.09 8.28
CA ASN A 59 17.74 -1.22 9.45
C ASN A 59 16.34 -0.64 9.17
N ALA A 60 15.78 -0.99 8.01
CA ALA A 60 14.51 -0.47 7.53
C ALA A 60 13.38 -1.48 7.75
N GLY A 61 12.25 -1.00 8.29
CA GLY A 61 11.00 -1.74 8.40
C GLY A 61 10.10 -1.47 7.20
N ILE A 62 9.41 -2.49 6.71
CA ILE A 62 8.44 -2.35 5.62
C ILE A 62 7.14 -1.79 6.18
N VAL A 63 6.56 -0.81 5.47
CA VAL A 63 5.23 -0.25 5.77
C VAL A 63 4.17 -0.94 4.94
N THR A 64 4.43 -1.14 3.63
CA THR A 64 3.54 -1.86 2.70
C THR A 64 4.35 -2.46 1.54
N GLN A 65 3.82 -3.50 0.92
CA GLN A 65 4.43 -4.18 -0.20
C GLN A 65 3.39 -4.64 -1.22
N ASP A 66 3.68 -4.36 -2.50
CA ASP A 66 2.95 -4.91 -3.64
C ASP A 66 3.80 -5.95 -4.33
N VAL A 67 3.21 -7.08 -4.68
CA VAL A 67 3.86 -8.15 -5.47
C VAL A 67 3.08 -8.33 -6.77
N PHE A 68 3.78 -8.23 -7.89
CA PHE A 68 3.22 -8.36 -9.22
C PHE A 68 3.58 -9.72 -9.81
N GLY A 69 2.58 -10.60 -9.98
CA GLY A 69 2.80 -11.95 -10.49
C GLY A 69 1.55 -12.79 -10.54
N GLY A 70 1.63 -13.96 -11.18
CA GLY A 70 0.53 -14.91 -11.29
C GLY A 70 -0.02 -15.33 -9.91
N CYS A 71 -1.34 -15.42 -9.78
CA CYS A 71 -2.00 -15.81 -8.53
C CYS A 71 -1.58 -17.19 -8.03
N GLU A 72 -1.25 -18.10 -8.93
CA GLU A 72 -0.78 -19.45 -8.60
C GLU A 72 0.58 -19.48 -7.90
N LEU A 73 1.37 -18.40 -8.00
CA LEU A 73 2.66 -18.28 -7.34
C LEU A 73 2.55 -17.72 -5.90
N TYR A 74 1.35 -17.37 -5.46
CA TYR A 74 1.15 -16.69 -4.18
C TYR A 74 1.75 -17.45 -2.98
N ALA A 75 1.43 -18.74 -2.84
CA ALA A 75 1.89 -19.55 -1.72
C ALA A 75 3.43 -19.65 -1.69
N ASP A 76 4.02 -20.06 -2.80
CA ASP A 76 5.49 -20.20 -2.93
C ASP A 76 6.19 -18.85 -2.77
N GLY A 77 5.59 -17.78 -3.29
CA GLY A 77 6.11 -16.42 -3.19
C GLY A 77 6.09 -15.90 -1.74
N MET A 78 5.02 -16.12 -1.00
CA MET A 78 4.94 -15.75 0.42
C MET A 78 5.93 -16.55 1.27
N ASP A 79 6.13 -17.84 0.99
CA ASP A 79 7.16 -18.66 1.63
C ASP A 79 8.57 -18.15 1.33
N ALA A 80 8.85 -17.79 0.08
CA ALA A 80 10.14 -17.23 -0.31
C ALA A 80 10.39 -15.86 0.34
N LEU A 81 9.37 -15.00 0.41
CA LEU A 81 9.44 -13.72 1.09
C LEU A 81 9.74 -13.89 2.59
N SER A 82 9.03 -14.80 3.25
CA SER A 82 9.24 -15.09 4.67
C SER A 82 10.65 -15.63 4.94
N ARG A 83 11.18 -16.51 4.09
CA ARG A 83 12.57 -16.99 4.22
C ARG A 83 13.60 -15.88 4.05
N ALA A 84 13.34 -14.93 3.15
CA ALA A 84 14.27 -13.86 2.82
C ALA A 84 14.28 -12.71 3.83
N CYS A 85 13.10 -12.34 4.34
CA CYS A 85 12.90 -11.15 5.16
C CYS A 85 12.55 -11.47 6.63
N GLY A 86 12.26 -12.73 6.97
CA GLY A 86 11.76 -13.13 8.29
C GLY A 86 10.23 -13.09 8.37
N ALA A 87 9.69 -12.97 9.58
CA ALA A 87 8.25 -12.88 9.76
C ALA A 87 7.68 -11.70 8.99
N VAL A 88 6.65 -11.96 8.17
CA VAL A 88 5.98 -10.93 7.39
C VAL A 88 4.95 -10.25 8.28
N ASP A 89 5.30 -9.10 8.84
CA ASP A 89 4.50 -8.29 9.76
C ASP A 89 4.00 -6.98 9.13
N TRP A 90 3.89 -6.95 7.81
CA TRP A 90 3.36 -5.86 6.99
C TRP A 90 2.33 -6.38 5.98
N PRO A 91 1.45 -5.51 5.43
CA PRO A 91 0.51 -5.92 4.40
C PRO A 91 1.24 -6.23 3.09
N VAL A 92 0.85 -7.32 2.44
CA VAL A 92 1.32 -7.71 1.11
C VAL A 92 0.12 -7.80 0.17
N THR A 93 0.02 -6.87 -0.76
CA THR A 93 -0.98 -6.89 -1.83
C THR A 93 -0.43 -7.65 -3.02
N TRP A 94 -1.04 -8.79 -3.36
CA TRP A 94 -0.63 -9.58 -4.52
C TRP A 94 -1.53 -9.30 -5.71
N ILE A 95 -0.92 -8.91 -6.82
CA ILE A 95 -1.59 -8.37 -7.99
C ILE A 95 -1.19 -9.16 -9.24
N GLU A 96 -2.18 -9.71 -9.93
CA GLU A 96 -1.98 -10.32 -11.25
C GLU A 96 -2.63 -9.46 -12.33
N GLY A 97 -1.79 -8.80 -13.13
CA GLY A 97 -2.25 -8.02 -14.27
C GLY A 97 -2.72 -8.93 -15.42
N TYR A 98 -3.80 -8.53 -16.10
CA TYR A 98 -4.25 -9.24 -17.30
C TYR A 98 -3.18 -9.25 -18.40
N GLY A 99 -2.97 -10.41 -18.99
CA GLY A 99 -1.97 -10.60 -20.04
C GLY A 99 -0.56 -10.90 -19.56
N LEU A 100 -0.32 -11.03 -18.25
CA LEU A 100 0.92 -11.59 -17.72
C LEU A 100 1.04 -13.06 -18.12
N ALA A 101 2.27 -13.49 -18.43
CA ALA A 101 2.54 -14.90 -18.65
C ALA A 101 2.24 -15.69 -17.37
N PRO A 102 1.54 -16.84 -17.45
CA PRO A 102 1.31 -17.69 -16.30
C PRO A 102 2.62 -18.06 -15.59
N LYS A 103 2.56 -18.24 -14.28
CA LYS A 103 3.70 -18.64 -13.43
C LYS A 103 4.91 -17.72 -13.51
N LYS A 104 4.68 -16.41 -13.62
CA LYS A 104 5.76 -15.43 -13.69
C LYS A 104 5.57 -14.34 -12.66
N LEU A 105 6.64 -14.08 -11.87
CA LEU A 105 6.77 -12.85 -11.11
C LEU A 105 7.38 -11.78 -12.01
N THR A 106 6.88 -10.55 -11.92
CA THR A 106 7.38 -9.40 -12.69
C THR A 106 8.10 -8.39 -11.80
N GLY A 107 7.82 -8.38 -10.51
CA GLY A 107 8.50 -7.51 -9.56
C GLY A 107 7.75 -7.35 -8.25
N THR A 108 8.33 -6.56 -7.37
CA THR A 108 7.67 -6.08 -6.14
C THR A 108 8.01 -4.63 -5.90
N GLN A 109 7.03 -3.87 -5.42
CA GLN A 109 7.21 -2.51 -4.91
C GLN A 109 7.06 -2.51 -3.39
N VAL A 110 7.96 -1.79 -2.71
CA VAL A 110 8.00 -1.73 -1.26
C VAL A 110 8.16 -0.29 -0.81
N TYR A 111 7.36 0.12 0.14
CA TYR A 111 7.60 1.31 0.91
C TYR A 111 8.14 0.90 2.29
N ALA A 112 9.35 1.35 2.60
CA ALA A 112 10.02 1.04 3.86
C ALA A 112 10.58 2.31 4.51
N ILE A 113 10.82 2.24 5.82
CA ILE A 113 11.33 3.38 6.59
C ILE A 113 12.37 2.92 7.60
N SER A 114 13.41 3.74 7.84
CA SER A 114 14.34 3.57 8.95
C SER A 114 14.36 4.82 9.83
N GLY A 115 14.75 4.66 11.08
CA GLY A 115 14.77 5.73 12.08
C GLY A 115 13.46 5.90 12.85
N LEU A 116 12.33 5.37 12.34
CA LEU A 116 11.04 5.34 13.02
C LEU A 116 10.53 3.90 13.12
N SER A 117 9.72 3.64 14.15
CA SER A 117 9.06 2.34 14.33
C SER A 117 7.80 2.26 13.50
N VAL A 118 7.65 1.17 12.74
CA VAL A 118 6.40 0.83 12.03
C VAL A 118 5.59 -0.12 12.91
N GLN A 119 4.33 0.22 13.15
CA GLN A 119 3.39 -0.63 13.88
C GLN A 119 2.42 -1.29 12.92
N PRO A 120 2.19 -2.61 12.98
CA PRO A 120 1.23 -3.28 12.12
C PRO A 120 -0.21 -2.93 12.50
N VAL A 121 -1.03 -2.63 11.50
CA VAL A 121 -2.49 -2.51 11.64
C VAL A 121 -3.10 -3.89 11.40
N ARG A 122 -3.90 -4.38 12.35
CA ARG A 122 -4.50 -5.71 12.29
C ARG A 122 -6.02 -5.63 12.20
N LEU A 123 -6.59 -6.45 11.31
CA LEU A 123 -8.03 -6.62 11.15
C LEU A 123 -8.33 -8.08 10.81
N ASP A 124 -9.31 -8.68 11.47
CA ASP A 124 -9.74 -10.07 11.26
C ASP A 124 -8.56 -11.08 11.31
N GLY A 125 -7.61 -10.89 12.23
CA GLY A 125 -6.43 -11.75 12.38
C GLY A 125 -5.35 -11.56 11.30
N ARG A 126 -5.53 -10.64 10.35
CA ARG A 126 -4.59 -10.33 9.27
C ARG A 126 -3.90 -9.00 9.52
N ILE A 127 -2.69 -8.85 8.99
CA ILE A 127 -2.02 -7.55 8.92
C ILE A 127 -2.50 -6.86 7.64
N VAL A 128 -3.15 -5.72 7.82
CA VAL A 128 -3.78 -4.96 6.73
C VAL A 128 -3.18 -3.56 6.60
N GLY A 129 -2.13 -3.23 7.35
CA GLY A 129 -1.49 -1.94 7.23
C GLY A 129 -0.24 -1.81 8.07
N GLY A 130 0.51 -0.74 7.79
CA GLY A 130 1.60 -0.22 8.59
C GLY A 130 1.35 1.23 8.96
N VAL A 131 1.55 1.58 10.22
CA VAL A 131 1.44 2.95 10.73
C VAL A 131 2.75 3.38 11.37
N PHE A 132 3.14 4.62 11.11
CA PHE A 132 4.28 5.26 11.75
C PHE A 132 4.00 6.75 11.98
N GLU A 133 4.79 7.37 12.83
CA GLU A 133 4.64 8.79 13.17
C GLU A 133 5.98 9.50 13.12
N ASP A 134 5.97 10.72 12.57
CA ASP A 134 7.04 11.70 12.78
C ASP A 134 6.54 12.85 13.66
N ASP A 135 7.30 13.93 13.77
CA ASP A 135 6.94 15.09 14.60
C ASP A 135 5.70 15.82 14.09
N ASP A 136 5.40 15.72 12.81
CA ASP A 136 4.36 16.50 12.14
C ASP A 136 3.04 15.74 11.99
N ALA A 137 3.09 14.42 11.75
CA ALA A 137 1.90 13.64 11.40
C ALA A 137 2.02 12.15 11.77
N ARG A 138 0.85 11.50 11.80
CA ARG A 138 0.68 10.05 11.72
C ARG A 138 0.40 9.66 10.30
N TYR A 139 1.10 8.65 9.80
CA TYR A 139 0.97 8.12 8.45
C TYR A 139 0.52 6.66 8.53
N CYS A 140 -0.47 6.30 7.71
CA CYS A 140 -0.93 4.92 7.60
C CYS A 140 -1.00 4.52 6.13
N LEU A 141 -0.43 3.35 5.80
CA LEU A 141 -0.65 2.68 4.54
C LEU A 141 -1.37 1.36 4.82
N LEU A 142 -2.58 1.23 4.30
CA LEU A 142 -3.34 -0.01 4.33
C LEU A 142 -3.15 -0.74 3.00
N GLY A 143 -3.09 -2.07 3.05
CA GLY A 143 -2.98 -2.94 1.88
C GLY A 143 -3.70 -4.26 2.08
N ASP A 144 -3.90 -5.00 1.01
CA ASP A 144 -4.63 -6.27 0.96
C ASP A 144 -5.99 -6.24 1.70
N LEU A 145 -6.65 -5.07 1.69
CA LEU A 145 -8.01 -4.94 2.22
C LEU A 145 -9.00 -5.54 1.22
N ARG A 146 -9.68 -6.58 1.64
CA ARG A 146 -10.59 -7.37 0.80
C ARG A 146 -11.74 -7.96 1.62
N PRO A 147 -12.87 -8.33 0.98
CA PRO A 147 -13.98 -8.95 1.70
C PRO A 147 -13.54 -10.27 2.36
N THR A 148 -14.21 -10.66 3.42
CA THR A 148 -14.00 -11.97 4.05
C THR A 148 -14.72 -13.04 3.26
N ASP A 149 -15.93 -12.74 2.76
CA ASP A 149 -16.74 -13.61 1.93
C ASP A 149 -16.66 -13.16 0.48
N THR A 150 -16.14 -14.02 -0.39
CA THR A 150 -16.05 -13.81 -1.84
C THR A 150 -17.18 -14.48 -2.60
N SER A 151 -18.12 -15.15 -1.92
CA SER A 151 -19.29 -15.80 -2.54
C SER A 151 -20.48 -14.85 -2.75
N CYS A 152 -20.49 -13.70 -2.09
CA CYS A 152 -21.52 -12.67 -2.25
C CYS A 152 -21.34 -11.87 -3.56
N SER A 153 -22.31 -11.04 -3.90
CA SER A 153 -22.29 -10.23 -5.12
C SER A 153 -21.07 -9.27 -5.11
N ARG A 154 -20.64 -8.83 -6.30
CA ARG A 154 -19.53 -7.87 -6.45
C ARG A 154 -19.80 -6.55 -5.72
N ALA A 155 -21.04 -6.07 -5.74
CA ALA A 155 -21.47 -4.88 -5.01
C ALA A 155 -21.32 -5.05 -3.49
N GLU A 156 -21.73 -6.19 -2.94
CA GLU A 156 -21.58 -6.51 -1.51
C GLU A 156 -20.10 -6.65 -1.14
N GLN A 157 -19.29 -7.29 -1.99
CA GLN A 157 -17.85 -7.37 -1.79
C GLN A 157 -17.19 -5.98 -1.79
N ALA A 158 -17.57 -5.09 -2.72
CA ALA A 158 -17.08 -3.71 -2.75
C ALA A 158 -17.48 -2.96 -1.48
N ARG A 159 -18.74 -3.06 -1.05
CA ARG A 159 -19.22 -2.44 0.19
C ARG A 159 -18.44 -2.92 1.40
N ALA A 160 -18.27 -4.24 1.55
CA ALA A 160 -17.52 -4.84 2.66
C ALA A 160 -16.04 -4.39 2.67
N THR A 161 -15.40 -4.28 1.49
CA THR A 161 -14.02 -3.79 1.38
C THR A 161 -13.90 -2.34 1.85
N LEU A 162 -14.82 -1.48 1.43
CA LEU A 162 -14.83 -0.06 1.83
C LEU A 162 -15.10 0.11 3.33
N GLU A 163 -16.01 -0.68 3.90
CA GLU A 163 -16.27 -0.70 5.35
C GLU A 163 -15.06 -1.19 6.14
N LYS A 164 -14.28 -2.13 5.61
CA LYS A 164 -13.02 -2.57 6.22
C LYS A 164 -11.95 -1.48 6.24
N ILE A 165 -11.91 -0.58 5.26
CA ILE A 165 -11.07 0.61 5.31
C ILE A 165 -11.41 1.44 6.55
N GLU A 166 -12.70 1.74 6.75
CA GLU A 166 -13.19 2.51 7.89
C GLU A 166 -12.81 1.86 9.22
N VAL A 167 -13.07 0.55 9.36
CA VAL A 167 -12.76 -0.20 10.58
C VAL A 167 -11.25 -0.23 10.85
N ALA A 168 -10.42 -0.49 9.83
CA ALA A 168 -8.97 -0.54 9.98
C ALA A 168 -8.41 0.83 10.42
N LEU A 169 -8.86 1.92 9.82
CA LEU A 169 -8.46 3.28 10.20
C LEU A 169 -8.90 3.62 11.64
N ALA A 170 -10.11 3.22 12.04
CA ALA A 170 -10.61 3.46 13.39
C ALA A 170 -9.76 2.79 14.48
N THR A 171 -9.12 1.63 14.20
CA THR A 171 -8.22 0.96 15.17
C THR A 171 -7.00 1.78 15.55
N ILE A 172 -6.65 2.78 14.73
CA ILE A 172 -5.48 3.65 14.91
C ILE A 172 -5.88 5.11 15.05
N ASP A 173 -7.12 5.39 15.47
CA ASP A 173 -7.65 6.75 15.66
C ASP A 173 -7.53 7.62 14.40
N MET A 174 -7.88 7.05 13.23
CA MET A 174 -7.99 7.71 11.93
C MET A 174 -9.36 7.42 11.31
N GLY A 175 -9.72 8.18 10.27
CA GLY A 175 -10.97 8.01 9.54
C GLY A 175 -10.85 8.39 8.06
N PHE A 176 -11.97 8.38 7.33
CA PHE A 176 -11.97 8.76 5.91
C PHE A 176 -11.51 10.20 5.66
N SER A 177 -11.70 11.10 6.63
CA SER A 177 -11.19 12.48 6.55
C SER A 177 -9.66 12.58 6.51
N ASP A 178 -8.95 11.54 6.96
CA ASP A 178 -7.50 11.46 6.94
C ASP A 178 -6.97 10.77 5.66
N VAL A 179 -7.87 10.19 4.84
CA VAL A 179 -7.47 9.48 3.61
C VAL A 179 -7.13 10.48 2.52
N VAL A 180 -5.92 10.36 1.98
CA VAL A 180 -5.44 11.21 0.89
C VAL A 180 -5.45 10.50 -0.46
N ARG A 181 -5.33 9.16 -0.45
CA ARG A 181 -5.34 8.37 -1.67
C ARG A 181 -5.87 6.97 -1.45
N THR A 182 -6.57 6.45 -2.48
CA THR A 182 -7.04 5.06 -2.55
C THR A 182 -6.62 4.42 -3.88
N TRP A 183 -6.29 3.13 -3.83
CA TRP A 183 -6.15 2.28 -5.02
C TRP A 183 -7.15 1.14 -4.88
N PHE A 184 -7.86 0.85 -5.96
CA PHE A 184 -8.80 -0.27 -6.05
C PHE A 184 -8.38 -1.21 -7.17
N TYR A 185 -7.97 -2.40 -6.81
CA TYR A 185 -7.62 -3.49 -7.69
C TYR A 185 -8.88 -4.32 -7.95
N ILE A 186 -9.47 -4.14 -9.13
CA ILE A 186 -10.81 -4.60 -9.44
C ILE A 186 -10.75 -5.72 -10.47
N ASN A 187 -11.19 -6.94 -10.07
CA ASN A 187 -11.25 -8.05 -11.00
C ASN A 187 -12.32 -7.79 -12.07
N GLU A 188 -11.98 -8.02 -13.35
CA GLU A 188 -12.86 -7.77 -14.50
C GLU A 188 -13.48 -6.35 -14.51
N ILE A 189 -12.68 -5.34 -14.20
CA ILE A 189 -13.12 -3.94 -13.99
C ILE A 189 -14.10 -3.45 -15.06
N LEU A 190 -13.88 -3.78 -16.34
CA LEU A 190 -14.70 -3.29 -17.46
C LEU A 190 -16.13 -3.84 -17.42
N SER A 191 -16.39 -4.92 -16.68
CA SER A 191 -17.71 -5.55 -16.63
C SER A 191 -18.64 -4.95 -15.59
N TRP A 192 -18.11 -4.20 -14.59
CA TRP A 192 -18.92 -3.71 -13.47
C TRP A 192 -18.39 -2.41 -12.79
N TYR A 193 -17.54 -1.65 -13.47
CA TYR A 193 -16.93 -0.44 -12.92
C TYR A 193 -17.96 0.62 -12.51
N ASP A 194 -19.05 0.75 -13.26
CA ASP A 194 -20.14 1.67 -12.92
C ASP A 194 -20.84 1.24 -11.62
N GLU A 195 -21.09 -0.05 -11.42
CA GLU A 195 -21.65 -0.60 -10.19
C GLU A 195 -20.71 -0.36 -9.00
N PHE A 196 -19.41 -0.61 -9.18
CA PHE A 196 -18.39 -0.30 -8.15
C PHE A 196 -18.42 1.19 -7.77
N ASN A 197 -18.46 2.08 -8.74
CA ASN A 197 -18.52 3.53 -8.49
C ASN A 197 -19.81 3.93 -7.76
N MET A 198 -20.96 3.34 -8.08
CA MET A 198 -22.22 3.58 -7.36
C MET A 198 -22.09 3.18 -5.88
N VAL A 199 -21.54 2.00 -5.59
CA VAL A 199 -21.34 1.52 -4.21
C VAL A 199 -20.38 2.44 -3.45
N ARG A 200 -19.23 2.80 -4.06
CA ARG A 200 -18.25 3.70 -3.46
C ARG A 200 -18.84 5.07 -3.17
N ASN A 201 -19.49 5.68 -4.15
CA ASN A 201 -20.05 7.03 -4.00
C ASN A 201 -21.14 7.05 -2.92
N LYS A 202 -22.01 6.04 -2.87
CA LYS A 202 -23.02 5.91 -1.83
C LYS A 202 -22.40 5.86 -0.44
N LEU A 203 -21.33 5.06 -0.23
CA LEU A 203 -20.66 5.00 1.06
C LEU A 203 -19.97 6.35 1.38
N PHE A 204 -19.35 6.99 0.41
CA PHE A 204 -18.70 8.28 0.60
C PHE A 204 -19.71 9.38 0.98
N GLU A 205 -20.91 9.37 0.38
CA GLU A 205 -22.02 10.24 0.77
C GLU A 205 -22.46 9.95 2.21
N GLU A 206 -22.70 8.68 2.55
CA GLU A 206 -23.09 8.24 3.90
C GLU A 206 -22.08 8.65 4.99
N ARG A 207 -20.81 8.82 4.64
CA ARG A 207 -19.71 9.17 5.56
C ARG A 207 -19.27 10.63 5.44
N GLY A 208 -19.95 11.45 4.66
CA GLY A 208 -19.62 12.85 4.47
C GLY A 208 -18.25 13.10 3.81
N VAL A 209 -17.71 12.12 3.06
CA VAL A 209 -16.38 12.25 2.43
C VAL A 209 -16.36 13.38 1.40
N PHE A 210 -17.49 13.64 0.74
CA PHE A 210 -17.61 14.72 -0.25
C PHE A 210 -17.73 16.13 0.36
N GLU A 211 -17.89 16.23 1.69
CA GLU A 211 -17.91 17.52 2.38
C GLU A 211 -16.50 18.06 2.66
N GLY A 212 -15.47 17.23 2.47
CA GLY A 212 -14.06 17.55 2.69
C GLY A 212 -13.19 17.39 1.45
N VAL A 213 -11.91 17.13 1.66
CA VAL A 213 -10.97 16.79 0.58
C VAL A 213 -11.24 15.35 0.14
N VAL A 214 -11.76 15.17 -1.06
CA VAL A 214 -12.01 13.84 -1.62
C VAL A 214 -10.67 13.17 -1.94
N PRO A 215 -10.44 11.92 -1.49
CA PRO A 215 -9.21 11.20 -1.78
C PRO A 215 -8.98 11.03 -3.29
N ALA A 216 -7.73 11.21 -3.73
CA ALA A 216 -7.35 10.78 -5.07
C ALA A 216 -7.59 9.27 -5.19
N SER A 217 -8.23 8.83 -6.27
CA SER A 217 -8.63 7.42 -6.43
C SER A 217 -8.16 6.87 -7.77
N THR A 218 -7.65 5.64 -7.76
CA THR A 218 -7.23 4.91 -8.96
C THR A 218 -7.86 3.53 -8.96
N GLY A 219 -8.57 3.18 -10.04
CA GLY A 219 -9.06 1.83 -10.30
C GLY A 219 -8.17 1.12 -11.31
N VAL A 220 -7.77 -0.11 -11.02
CA VAL A 220 -6.91 -0.94 -11.88
C VAL A 220 -7.55 -2.30 -12.10
N GLY A 221 -7.65 -2.73 -13.37
CA GLY A 221 -8.18 -4.04 -13.73
C GLY A 221 -7.13 -5.14 -13.53
N VAL A 222 -7.29 -5.97 -12.49
CA VAL A 222 -6.35 -7.04 -12.13
C VAL A 222 -7.06 -8.16 -11.36
N ALA A 223 -6.45 -9.35 -11.34
CA ALA A 223 -6.88 -10.45 -10.46
C ALA A 223 -6.04 -10.47 -9.16
N ASN A 224 -6.49 -11.26 -8.18
CA ASN A 224 -5.82 -11.47 -6.89
C ASN A 224 -5.98 -12.92 -6.41
N PRO A 225 -5.08 -13.44 -5.57
CA PRO A 225 -5.10 -14.85 -5.13
C PRO A 225 -6.32 -15.25 -4.29
N ALA A 226 -7.02 -14.27 -3.71
CA ALA A 226 -8.22 -14.53 -2.91
C ALA A 226 -9.48 -14.69 -3.78
N GLY A 227 -9.41 -14.42 -5.09
CA GLY A 227 -10.59 -14.38 -5.97
C GLY A 227 -11.59 -13.29 -5.60
N ALA A 228 -11.16 -12.27 -4.86
CA ALA A 228 -12.02 -11.17 -4.47
C ALA A 228 -12.35 -10.26 -5.66
N ALA A 229 -13.57 -9.75 -5.70
CA ALA A 229 -13.99 -8.81 -6.74
C ALA A 229 -13.21 -7.49 -6.67
N VAL A 230 -12.79 -7.09 -5.47
CA VAL A 230 -11.96 -5.90 -5.25
C VAL A 230 -11.03 -6.09 -4.07
N VAL A 231 -9.80 -5.57 -4.23
CA VAL A 231 -8.82 -5.37 -3.15
C VAL A 231 -8.50 -3.89 -3.09
N ALA A 232 -8.38 -3.32 -1.89
CA ALA A 232 -8.11 -1.91 -1.71
C ALA A 232 -6.79 -1.65 -0.99
N GLU A 233 -6.16 -0.55 -1.36
CA GLU A 233 -5.08 0.10 -0.63
C GLU A 233 -5.44 1.53 -0.32
N VAL A 234 -4.88 2.04 0.78
CA VAL A 234 -5.15 3.38 1.28
C VAL A 234 -3.87 4.02 1.78
N PHE A 235 -3.69 5.28 1.44
CA PHE A 235 -2.74 6.15 2.12
C PHE A 235 -3.52 7.21 2.89
N ALA A 236 -3.30 7.25 4.21
CA ALA A 236 -3.92 8.20 5.12
C ALA A 236 -2.86 8.97 5.90
N VAL A 237 -3.15 10.25 6.17
CA VAL A 237 -2.27 11.17 6.90
C VAL A 237 -3.12 11.96 7.89
N LYS A 238 -2.80 11.86 9.18
CA LYS A 238 -3.42 12.66 10.25
C LYS A 238 -2.39 13.64 10.80
N ALA A 239 -2.57 14.92 10.55
CA ALA A 239 -1.71 15.95 11.09
C ALA A 239 -1.78 15.99 12.62
N LYS A 240 -0.62 16.06 13.30
CA LYS A 240 -0.56 16.30 14.75
C LYS A 240 -0.82 17.76 15.07
N ASN A 241 -0.44 18.63 14.14
CA ASN A 241 -0.69 20.07 14.20
C ASN A 241 -1.04 20.57 12.79
N SER A 242 -2.23 21.15 12.63
CA SER A 242 -2.73 21.65 11.34
C SER A 242 -1.89 22.78 10.72
N HIS A 243 -0.96 23.37 11.48
CA HIS A 243 -0.05 24.38 10.95
C HIS A 243 1.16 23.80 10.22
N ASN A 244 1.51 22.53 10.47
CA ASN A 244 2.72 21.90 9.92
C ASN A 244 2.42 21.05 8.68
N VAL A 245 1.23 20.47 8.60
CA VAL A 245 0.82 19.59 7.48
C VAL A 245 -0.52 20.06 6.93
N GLY A 246 -0.55 20.41 5.67
CA GLY A 246 -1.76 20.72 4.92
C GLY A 246 -2.03 19.71 3.83
N ILE A 247 -3.27 19.27 3.69
CA ILE A 247 -3.72 18.42 2.59
C ILE A 247 -4.60 19.27 1.68
N SER A 248 -4.27 19.36 0.41
CA SER A 248 -5.04 20.10 -0.58
C SER A 248 -5.22 19.30 -1.85
N ALA A 249 -6.40 19.40 -2.44
CA ALA A 249 -6.63 18.86 -3.77
C ALA A 249 -5.87 19.68 -4.81
N VAL A 250 -5.14 19.00 -5.69
CA VAL A 250 -4.51 19.61 -6.86
C VAL A 250 -5.30 19.15 -8.08
N ALA A 251 -5.83 20.12 -8.85
CA ALA A 251 -6.51 19.79 -10.09
C ALA A 251 -5.54 19.13 -11.08
N SER A 252 -5.99 18.06 -11.73
CA SER A 252 -5.26 17.50 -12.87
C SER A 252 -5.30 18.50 -14.02
N PRO A 253 -4.18 18.73 -14.72
CA PRO A 253 -4.14 19.59 -15.89
C PRO A 253 -5.02 19.06 -17.03
#